data_7a35d959f4d5a857ddbfa463c6fb5996
#
_entry.id   7a35d959f4d5a857ddbfa463c6fb5996
#
_cell.length_a   1.000
_cell.length_b   1.000
_cell.length_c   1.000
_cell.angle_alpha   90.00
_cell.angle_beta   90.00
_cell.angle_gamma   90.00
#
_symmetry.space_group_name_H-M   'P 1'
#
loop_
_entity.id
_entity.type
_entity.pdbx_description
1 polymer ?
#
loop_
_entity_poly.entity_id
_entity_poly.type
_entity_poly.pdbx_seq_one_letter_code
_entity_poly.pdbx_strand_id
1 'polypeptide(L)'
;MLDPVGAGASRLRTATASGLLDDLGISVVRGNMSEVKALAGASTSTKGVDANPLDAVTEDTLAEAAAFAWDFARRAGCVVAITGAIDVVADEARAFAVFNGSPLQGRITGAGCMLSAVCGAYAADHRDDTLVATLAAVVHMGIAGQMASERMGEKDGTGSFHTYLMDALSTLDGAAMRDRAFVREIVRG
;
A
#
# COMPACT_ATOMS: atom_id res chain seq x y z
N MET A 1 -11.98 2.20 5.24
CA MET A 1 -10.88 1.78 4.37
C MET A 1 -11.32 0.60 3.51
N LEU A 2 -10.91 0.55 2.24
CA LEU A 2 -11.20 -0.52 1.28
C LEU A 2 -9.89 -1.13 0.75
N ASP A 3 -9.80 -2.47 0.81
CA ASP A 3 -8.75 -3.26 0.16
C ASP A 3 -9.44 -4.11 -0.95
N PRO A 4 -9.31 -3.73 -2.24
CA PRO A 4 -10.03 -4.37 -3.33
C PRO A 4 -9.34 -5.67 -3.79
N VAL A 5 -9.07 -6.57 -2.85
CA VAL A 5 -8.33 -7.83 -3.09
C VAL A 5 -8.88 -8.61 -4.26
N GLY A 6 -8.06 -8.79 -5.29
CA GLY A 6 -8.41 -9.56 -6.49
C GLY A 6 -9.40 -8.86 -7.43
N ALA A 7 -9.56 -7.53 -7.31
CA ALA A 7 -10.20 -6.75 -8.36
C ALA A 7 -9.44 -6.93 -9.68
N GLY A 8 -10.18 -7.05 -10.78
CA GLY A 8 -9.64 -7.39 -12.09
C GLY A 8 -9.48 -8.90 -12.34
N ALA A 9 -9.25 -9.71 -11.31
CA ALA A 9 -9.16 -11.17 -11.45
C ALA A 9 -10.53 -11.87 -11.32
N SER A 10 -11.50 -11.24 -10.66
CA SER A 10 -12.84 -11.78 -10.45
C SER A 10 -13.90 -10.70 -10.66
N ARG A 11 -14.88 -10.98 -11.52
CA ARG A 11 -16.02 -10.07 -11.74
C ARG A 11 -16.76 -9.75 -10.44
N LEU A 12 -16.99 -10.75 -9.58
CA LEU A 12 -17.67 -10.56 -8.32
C LEU A 12 -16.88 -9.61 -7.41
N ARG A 13 -15.58 -9.84 -7.25
CA ARG A 13 -14.73 -9.00 -6.38
C ARG A 13 -14.64 -7.57 -6.91
N THR A 14 -14.47 -7.40 -8.22
CA THR A 14 -14.43 -6.08 -8.85
C THR A 14 -15.76 -5.33 -8.62
N ALA A 15 -16.89 -5.97 -8.94
CA ALA A 15 -18.20 -5.35 -8.78
C ALA A 15 -18.51 -5.01 -7.31
N THR A 16 -18.14 -5.90 -6.36
CA THR A 16 -18.32 -5.66 -4.93
C THR A 16 -17.46 -4.49 -4.46
N ALA A 17 -16.17 -4.45 -4.85
CA ALA A 17 -15.28 -3.36 -4.46
C ALA A 17 -15.73 -2.01 -5.04
N SER A 18 -16.16 -1.98 -6.32
CA SER A 18 -16.73 -0.77 -6.92
C SER A 18 -17.99 -0.31 -6.20
N GLY A 19 -18.94 -1.22 -5.94
CA GLY A 19 -20.16 -0.87 -5.21
C GLY A 19 -19.87 -0.34 -3.80
N LEU A 20 -18.93 -0.94 -3.08
CA LEU A 20 -18.51 -0.42 -1.77
C LEU A 20 -17.88 0.98 -1.85
N LEU A 21 -17.10 1.25 -2.92
CA LEU A 21 -16.51 2.56 -3.14
C LEU A 21 -17.58 3.60 -3.47
N ASP A 22 -18.59 3.24 -4.27
CA ASP A 22 -19.67 4.13 -4.69
C ASP A 22 -20.68 4.40 -3.54
N ASP A 23 -21.01 3.36 -2.76
CA ASP A 23 -22.09 3.43 -1.75
C ASP A 23 -21.60 3.93 -0.38
N LEU A 24 -20.31 3.82 -0.08
CA LEU A 24 -19.73 4.14 1.23
C LEU A 24 -18.73 5.29 1.15
N GLY A 25 -18.70 6.13 2.16
CA GLY A 25 -17.67 7.17 2.32
C GLY A 25 -16.31 6.55 2.67
N ILE A 26 -15.64 5.95 1.69
CA ILE A 26 -14.33 5.34 1.87
C ILE A 26 -13.25 6.43 2.00
N SER A 27 -12.53 6.47 3.11
CA SER A 27 -11.45 7.44 3.33
C SER A 27 -10.13 7.01 2.71
N VAL A 28 -9.87 5.70 2.62
CA VAL A 28 -8.61 5.14 2.10
C VAL A 28 -8.90 3.92 1.24
N VAL A 29 -8.36 3.90 0.02
CA VAL A 29 -8.25 2.71 -0.83
C VAL A 29 -6.79 2.26 -0.82
N ARG A 30 -6.53 0.98 -0.50
CA ARG A 30 -5.20 0.40 -0.56
C ARG A 30 -5.23 -0.86 -1.42
N GLY A 31 -4.38 -0.95 -2.43
CA GLY A 31 -4.24 -2.13 -3.30
C GLY A 31 -2.93 -2.10 -4.07
N ASN A 32 -2.63 -3.16 -4.82
CA ASN A 32 -1.57 -3.09 -5.82
C ASN A 32 -2.04 -2.30 -7.06
N MET A 33 -1.11 -1.93 -7.93
CA MET A 33 -1.42 -1.12 -9.12
C MET A 33 -2.52 -1.77 -10.00
N SER A 34 -2.47 -3.08 -10.19
CA SER A 34 -3.45 -3.80 -11.03
C SER A 34 -4.86 -3.75 -10.40
N GLU A 35 -4.96 -3.91 -9.10
CA GLU A 35 -6.25 -3.84 -8.37
C GLU A 35 -6.85 -2.43 -8.42
N VAL A 36 -6.03 -1.40 -8.19
CA VAL A 36 -6.51 -0.01 -8.24
C VAL A 36 -6.89 0.39 -9.67
N LYS A 37 -6.14 -0.04 -10.69
CA LYS A 37 -6.52 0.14 -12.10
C LYS A 37 -7.85 -0.53 -12.43
N ALA A 38 -8.06 -1.76 -11.95
CA ALA A 38 -9.33 -2.47 -12.16
C ALA A 38 -10.50 -1.72 -11.50
N LEU A 39 -10.29 -1.19 -10.31
CA LEU A 39 -11.29 -0.39 -9.60
C LEU A 39 -11.57 0.95 -10.31
N ALA A 40 -10.56 1.53 -10.95
CA ALA A 40 -10.69 2.73 -11.79
C ALA A 40 -11.44 2.48 -13.12
N GLY A 41 -11.87 1.24 -13.40
CA GLY A 41 -12.52 0.86 -14.64
C GLY A 41 -11.56 0.69 -15.83
N ALA A 42 -10.25 0.65 -15.59
CA ALA A 42 -9.27 0.37 -16.62
C ALA A 42 -9.28 -1.11 -17.01
N SER A 43 -9.05 -1.40 -18.30
CA SER A 43 -8.87 -2.77 -18.76
C SER A 43 -7.55 -3.31 -18.20
N THR A 44 -7.62 -4.32 -17.33
CA THR A 44 -6.44 -4.95 -16.72
C THR A 44 -6.45 -6.44 -16.96
N SER A 45 -5.27 -7.00 -17.16
CA SER A 45 -5.04 -8.44 -17.23
C SER A 45 -4.44 -8.93 -15.90
N THR A 46 -5.22 -8.88 -14.83
CA THR A 46 -4.78 -9.44 -13.54
C THR A 46 -4.86 -10.96 -13.58
N LYS A 47 -3.76 -11.63 -13.20
CA LYS A 47 -3.73 -13.08 -13.01
C LYS A 47 -3.82 -13.38 -11.51
N GLY A 48 -4.98 -13.80 -11.05
CA GLY A 48 -5.20 -14.14 -9.66
C GLY A 48 -5.20 -12.91 -8.73
N VAL A 49 -4.58 -13.02 -7.55
CA VAL A 49 -4.44 -11.92 -6.56
C VAL A 49 -3.08 -11.24 -6.64
N ASP A 50 -2.20 -11.69 -7.53
CA ASP A 50 -0.87 -11.12 -7.71
C ASP A 50 -0.91 -9.97 -8.72
N ALA A 51 -0.10 -8.94 -8.47
CA ALA A 51 0.06 -7.82 -9.40
C ALA A 51 0.67 -8.30 -10.72
N ASN A 52 0.20 -7.72 -11.83
CA ASN A 52 0.86 -7.92 -13.12
C ASN A 52 2.27 -7.30 -13.05
N PRO A 53 3.35 -8.03 -13.40
CA PRO A 53 4.69 -7.47 -13.44
C PRO A 53 4.84 -6.19 -14.28
N LEU A 54 4.00 -6.02 -15.31
CA LEU A 54 3.96 -4.81 -16.14
C LEU A 54 3.37 -3.59 -15.40
N ASP A 55 2.69 -3.80 -14.29
CA ASP A 55 2.13 -2.76 -13.44
C ASP A 55 3.06 -2.42 -12.25
N ALA A 56 4.29 -2.96 -12.21
CA ALA A 56 5.23 -2.66 -11.14
C ALA A 56 5.60 -1.16 -11.12
N VAL A 57 5.51 -0.55 -9.92
CA VAL A 57 6.01 0.80 -9.72
C VAL A 57 7.53 0.74 -9.51
N THR A 58 8.26 1.36 -10.43
CA THR A 58 9.73 1.49 -10.42
C THR A 58 10.09 2.97 -10.47
N GLU A 59 11.37 3.30 -10.33
CA GLU A 59 11.83 4.69 -10.49
C GLU A 59 11.41 5.26 -11.86
N ASP A 60 11.52 4.47 -12.93
CA ASP A 60 11.19 4.91 -14.29
C ASP A 60 9.70 5.14 -14.50
N THR A 61 8.84 4.39 -13.80
CA THR A 61 7.37 4.48 -13.92
C THR A 61 6.73 5.30 -12.80
N LEU A 62 7.52 5.84 -11.87
CA LEU A 62 7.02 6.51 -10.66
C LEU A 62 6.17 7.74 -10.99
N ALA A 63 6.57 8.55 -11.97
CA ALA A 63 5.81 9.73 -12.37
C ALA A 63 4.43 9.36 -12.93
N GLU A 64 4.35 8.31 -13.74
CA GLU A 64 3.09 7.79 -14.27
C GLU A 64 2.20 7.19 -13.17
N ALA A 65 2.81 6.45 -12.24
CA ALA A 65 2.11 5.88 -11.09
C ALA A 65 1.52 6.98 -10.19
N ALA A 66 2.26 8.04 -9.94
CA ALA A 66 1.80 9.20 -9.18
C ALA A 66 0.66 9.94 -9.90
N ALA A 67 0.79 10.18 -11.21
CA ALA A 67 -0.25 10.81 -12.01
C ALA A 67 -1.56 10.00 -11.97
N PHE A 68 -1.47 8.68 -12.09
CA PHE A 68 -2.61 7.79 -11.95
C PHE A 68 -3.20 7.84 -10.52
N ALA A 69 -2.35 7.82 -9.48
CA ALA A 69 -2.80 7.88 -8.09
C ALA A 69 -3.55 9.19 -7.78
N TRP A 70 -3.06 10.34 -8.23
CA TRP A 70 -3.77 11.63 -8.10
C TRP A 70 -5.13 11.63 -8.79
N ASP A 71 -5.19 11.15 -10.03
CA ASP A 71 -6.45 11.11 -10.78
C ASP A 71 -7.47 10.17 -10.12
N PHE A 72 -7.01 9.02 -9.64
CA PHE A 72 -7.87 8.09 -8.90
C PHE A 72 -8.35 8.73 -7.59
N ALA A 73 -7.46 9.27 -6.77
CA ALA A 73 -7.80 9.88 -5.49
C ALA A 73 -8.81 11.03 -5.65
N ARG A 74 -8.60 11.89 -6.65
CA ARG A 74 -9.51 13.00 -6.97
C ARG A 74 -10.90 12.51 -7.40
N ARG A 75 -10.98 11.46 -8.23
CA ARG A 75 -12.27 10.90 -8.69
C ARG A 75 -13.01 10.16 -7.59
N ALA A 76 -12.28 9.41 -6.77
CA ALA A 76 -12.84 8.62 -5.68
C ALA A 76 -13.10 9.44 -4.40
N GLY A 77 -12.55 10.66 -4.30
CA GLY A 77 -12.68 11.51 -3.11
C GLY A 77 -12.02 10.91 -1.86
N CYS A 78 -10.94 10.14 -2.03
CA CYS A 78 -10.28 9.42 -0.94
C CYS A 78 -8.75 9.42 -1.12
N VAL A 79 -8.02 9.03 -0.07
CA VAL A 79 -6.60 8.71 -0.17
C VAL A 79 -6.42 7.36 -0.85
N VAL A 80 -5.42 7.24 -1.72
CA VAL A 80 -5.02 5.96 -2.30
C VAL A 80 -3.60 5.58 -1.89
N ALA A 81 -3.41 4.32 -1.51
CA ALA A 81 -2.10 3.71 -1.28
C ALA A 81 -1.90 2.57 -2.29
N ILE A 82 -1.09 2.81 -3.30
CA ILE A 82 -0.71 1.82 -4.32
C ILE A 82 0.56 1.14 -3.83
N THR A 83 0.49 -0.16 -3.56
CA THR A 83 1.60 -0.91 -2.97
C THR A 83 2.33 -1.76 -4.00
N GLY A 84 3.67 -1.81 -3.88
CA GLY A 84 4.54 -2.53 -4.78
C GLY A 84 6.00 -2.59 -4.29
N ALA A 85 6.95 -2.55 -5.20
CA ALA A 85 8.37 -2.42 -4.87
C ALA A 85 8.70 -1.00 -4.36
N ILE A 86 8.04 0.00 -4.94
CA ILE A 86 7.95 1.37 -4.43
C ILE A 86 6.46 1.61 -4.21
N ASP A 87 6.09 2.05 -3.00
CA ASP A 87 4.71 2.37 -2.71
C ASP A 87 4.43 3.84 -3.05
N VAL A 88 3.21 4.13 -3.53
CA VAL A 88 2.74 5.50 -3.79
C VAL A 88 1.52 5.78 -2.95
N VAL A 89 1.57 6.84 -2.15
CA VAL A 89 0.44 7.31 -1.34
C VAL A 89 0.04 8.69 -1.80
N ALA A 90 -1.22 8.89 -2.18
CA ALA A 90 -1.70 10.16 -2.74
C ALA A 90 -3.11 10.52 -2.27
N ASP A 91 -3.35 11.82 -2.17
CA ASP A 91 -4.67 12.46 -2.20
C ASP A 91 -4.84 13.24 -3.52
N GLU A 92 -5.85 14.08 -3.62
CA GLU A 92 -6.07 14.91 -4.82
C GLU A 92 -4.98 15.98 -5.06
N ALA A 93 -4.21 16.34 -4.03
CA ALA A 93 -3.25 17.44 -4.04
C ALA A 93 -1.80 16.97 -3.95
N ARG A 94 -1.51 15.98 -3.12
CA ARG A 94 -0.16 15.56 -2.75
C ARG A 94 0.07 14.08 -3.09
N ALA A 95 1.30 13.71 -3.43
CA ALA A 95 1.72 12.32 -3.55
C ALA A 95 3.12 12.12 -2.99
N PHE A 96 3.33 10.94 -2.43
CA PHE A 96 4.59 10.52 -1.83
C PHE A 96 4.97 9.12 -2.32
N ALA A 97 6.25 8.93 -2.62
CA ALA A 97 6.85 7.62 -2.83
C ALA A 97 7.48 7.14 -1.53
N VAL A 98 7.26 5.88 -1.19
CA VAL A 98 7.86 5.22 -0.03
C VAL A 98 8.77 4.11 -0.53
N PHE A 99 10.04 4.16 -0.11
CA PHE A 99 11.09 3.22 -0.51
C PHE A 99 11.44 2.21 0.59
N ASN A 100 10.76 2.29 1.72
CA ASN A 100 10.88 1.31 2.79
C ASN A 100 10.17 0.02 2.42
N GLY A 101 10.75 -1.11 2.78
CA GLY A 101 10.16 -2.42 2.58
C GLY A 101 11.19 -3.53 2.45
N SER A 102 10.70 -4.75 2.39
CA SER A 102 11.49 -5.94 2.15
C SER A 102 10.83 -6.84 1.11
N PRO A 103 11.57 -7.38 0.14
CA PRO A 103 11.03 -8.38 -0.79
C PRO A 103 10.43 -9.62 -0.11
N LEU A 104 10.83 -9.91 1.13
CA LEU A 104 10.28 -11.02 1.91
C LEU A 104 8.81 -10.80 2.30
N GLN A 105 8.33 -9.55 2.35
CA GLN A 105 6.91 -9.27 2.58
C GLN A 105 6.02 -9.85 1.47
N GLY A 106 6.48 -9.84 0.23
CA GLY A 106 5.80 -10.48 -0.89
C GLY A 106 5.84 -12.02 -0.89
N ARG A 107 6.66 -12.62 -0.02
CA ARG A 107 6.82 -14.08 0.08
C ARG A 107 6.00 -14.71 1.21
N ILE A 108 5.29 -13.90 1.99
CA ILE A 108 4.38 -14.36 3.05
C ILE A 108 2.94 -14.01 2.70
N THR A 109 2.02 -14.89 3.09
CA THR A 109 0.59 -14.62 2.96
C THR A 109 0.15 -13.64 4.05
N GLY A 110 -0.65 -12.65 3.69
CA GLY A 110 -1.30 -11.74 4.65
C GLY A 110 -0.57 -10.42 4.89
N ALA A 111 0.63 -10.19 4.34
CA ALA A 111 1.33 -8.91 4.49
C ALA A 111 0.46 -7.72 4.03
N GLY A 112 -0.24 -7.87 2.89
CA GLY A 112 -1.19 -6.86 2.42
C GLY A 112 -2.34 -6.62 3.39
N CYS A 113 -2.97 -7.68 3.90
CA CYS A 113 -4.06 -7.56 4.87
C CYS A 113 -3.59 -6.91 6.20
N MET A 114 -2.36 -7.21 6.63
CA MET A 114 -1.76 -6.55 7.80
C MET A 114 -1.60 -5.04 7.55
N LEU A 115 -1.04 -4.65 6.40
CA LEU A 115 -0.94 -3.24 6.04
C LEU A 115 -2.32 -2.57 5.99
N SER A 116 -3.34 -3.25 5.45
CA SER A 116 -4.71 -2.72 5.43
C SER A 116 -5.24 -2.44 6.84
N ALA A 117 -4.98 -3.34 7.79
CA ALA A 117 -5.35 -3.13 9.19
C ALA A 117 -4.59 -1.95 9.82
N VAL A 118 -3.27 -1.85 9.56
CA VAL A 118 -2.44 -0.74 10.03
C VAL A 118 -2.92 0.60 9.45
N CYS A 119 -3.18 0.68 8.14
CA CYS A 119 -3.75 1.88 7.52
C CYS A 119 -5.10 2.28 8.14
N GLY A 120 -5.95 1.30 8.40
CA GLY A 120 -7.25 1.54 9.06
C GLY A 120 -7.09 2.12 10.46
N ALA A 121 -6.14 1.60 11.26
CA ALA A 121 -5.86 2.09 12.60
C ALA A 121 -5.31 3.54 12.58
N TYR A 122 -4.32 3.83 11.74
CA TYR A 122 -3.75 5.17 11.61
C TYR A 122 -4.79 6.19 11.13
N ALA A 123 -5.58 5.85 10.10
CA ALA A 123 -6.61 6.73 9.56
C ALA A 123 -7.76 6.97 10.55
N ALA A 124 -8.05 6.01 11.42
CA ALA A 124 -9.08 6.17 12.46
C ALA A 124 -8.64 7.12 13.57
N ASP A 125 -7.34 7.11 13.92
CA ASP A 125 -6.76 7.94 14.97
C ASP A 125 -6.44 9.37 14.49
N HIS A 126 -6.06 9.53 13.21
CA HIS A 126 -5.65 10.80 12.61
C HIS A 126 -6.55 11.22 11.44
N ARG A 127 -7.81 11.56 11.76
CA ARG A 127 -8.83 11.92 10.75
C ARG A 127 -8.60 13.27 10.10
N ASP A 128 -7.82 14.14 10.73
CA ASP A 128 -7.58 15.52 10.24
C ASP A 128 -6.63 15.55 9.04
N ASP A 129 -5.73 14.58 8.90
CA ASP A 129 -4.88 14.38 7.72
C ASP A 129 -4.74 12.90 7.40
N THR A 130 -5.75 12.36 6.71
CA THR A 130 -5.81 10.95 6.31
C THR A 130 -4.64 10.56 5.38
N LEU A 131 -4.13 11.50 4.57
CA LEU A 131 -2.97 11.23 3.71
C LEU A 131 -1.72 10.96 4.56
N VAL A 132 -1.40 11.84 5.51
CA VAL A 132 -0.23 11.66 6.39
C VAL A 132 -0.39 10.42 7.26
N ALA A 133 -1.59 10.14 7.76
CA ALA A 133 -1.89 8.92 8.49
C ALA A 133 -1.62 7.66 7.65
N THR A 134 -2.10 7.64 6.41
CA THR A 134 -1.89 6.51 5.48
C THR A 134 -0.42 6.36 5.10
N LEU A 135 0.27 7.49 4.84
CA LEU A 135 1.71 7.52 4.56
C LEU A 135 2.50 6.92 5.73
N ALA A 136 2.21 7.35 6.96
CA ALA A 136 2.86 6.83 8.17
C ALA A 136 2.62 5.32 8.34
N ALA A 137 1.42 4.83 8.05
CA ALA A 137 1.10 3.40 8.09
C ALA A 137 1.92 2.58 7.08
N VAL A 138 2.07 3.07 5.84
CA VAL A 138 2.88 2.43 4.80
C VAL A 138 4.35 2.41 5.19
N VAL A 139 4.90 3.54 5.69
CA VAL A 139 6.27 3.65 6.19
C VAL A 139 6.50 2.69 7.36
N HIS A 140 5.56 2.64 8.33
CA HIS A 140 5.63 1.72 9.48
C HIS A 140 5.76 0.27 9.02
N MET A 141 4.89 -0.17 8.12
CA MET A 141 4.92 -1.53 7.56
C MET A 141 6.21 -1.81 6.78
N GLY A 142 6.71 -0.84 6.02
CA GLY A 142 7.95 -0.95 5.26
C GLY A 142 9.17 -1.12 6.18
N ILE A 143 9.30 -0.25 7.19
CA ILE A 143 10.39 -0.33 8.19
C ILE A 143 10.31 -1.62 9.00
N ALA A 144 9.12 -2.04 9.41
CA ALA A 144 8.94 -3.31 10.11
C ALA A 144 9.41 -4.49 9.26
N GLY A 145 9.16 -4.46 7.95
CA GLY A 145 9.67 -5.44 7.00
C GLY A 145 11.20 -5.45 6.89
N GLN A 146 11.83 -4.28 6.90
CA GLN A 146 13.29 -4.15 6.94
C GLN A 146 13.88 -4.71 8.23
N MET A 147 13.33 -4.33 9.38
CA MET A 147 13.75 -4.85 10.70
C MET A 147 13.60 -6.37 10.80
N ALA A 148 12.50 -6.90 10.30
CA ALA A 148 12.29 -8.34 10.24
C ALA A 148 13.36 -9.04 9.37
N SER A 149 13.72 -8.45 8.23
CA SER A 149 14.78 -8.97 7.35
C SER A 149 16.16 -8.89 7.99
N GLU A 150 16.47 -7.82 8.69
CA GLU A 150 17.74 -7.63 9.41
C GLU A 150 17.92 -8.68 10.53
N ARG A 151 16.81 -9.18 11.09
CA ARG A 151 16.81 -10.20 12.14
C ARG A 151 16.97 -11.62 11.62
N MET A 152 16.81 -11.86 10.31
CA MET A 152 16.86 -13.21 9.71
C MET A 152 18.26 -13.81 9.80
N GLY A 153 18.34 -15.05 10.28
CA GLY A 153 19.54 -15.87 10.26
C GLY A 153 19.54 -16.89 9.10
N GLU A 154 20.67 -17.58 8.91
CA GLU A 154 20.85 -18.52 7.80
C GLU A 154 19.80 -19.65 7.72
N LYS A 155 19.22 -20.04 8.88
CA LYS A 155 18.25 -21.13 8.98
C LYS A 155 16.81 -20.65 9.02
N ASP A 156 16.57 -19.34 8.97
CA ASP A 156 15.24 -18.76 9.03
C ASP A 156 14.55 -18.82 7.68
N GLY A 157 13.28 -19.17 7.70
CA GLY A 157 12.40 -19.16 6.55
C GLY A 157 11.32 -18.10 6.65
N THR A 158 10.34 -18.17 5.76
CA THR A 158 9.21 -17.22 5.72
C THR A 158 8.37 -17.23 6.99
N GLY A 159 8.33 -18.34 7.74
CA GLY A 159 7.65 -18.41 9.05
C GLY A 159 8.33 -17.53 10.09
N SER A 160 9.68 -17.60 10.20
CA SER A 160 10.45 -16.72 11.08
C SER A 160 10.28 -15.27 10.69
N PHE A 161 10.38 -14.96 9.38
CA PHE A 161 10.16 -13.61 8.87
C PHE A 161 8.78 -13.07 9.27
N HIS A 162 7.71 -13.87 9.12
CA HIS A 162 6.36 -13.46 9.51
C HIS A 162 6.29 -13.11 11.01
N THR A 163 6.90 -13.94 11.87
CA THR A 163 6.97 -13.68 13.31
C THR A 163 7.74 -12.38 13.61
N TYR A 164 8.90 -12.20 12.99
CA TYR A 164 9.73 -11.02 13.18
C TYR A 164 9.05 -9.75 12.68
N LEU A 165 8.26 -9.82 11.60
CA LEU A 165 7.45 -8.73 11.11
C LEU A 165 6.39 -8.30 12.13
N MET A 166 5.70 -9.26 12.75
CA MET A 166 4.71 -8.99 13.80
C MET A 166 5.35 -8.35 15.04
N ASP A 167 6.52 -8.87 15.45
CA ASP A 167 7.31 -8.28 16.55
C ASP A 167 7.68 -6.83 16.23
N ALA A 168 8.22 -6.59 15.03
CA ALA A 168 8.64 -5.27 14.59
C ALA A 168 7.46 -4.28 14.52
N LEU A 169 6.31 -4.70 13.97
CA LEU A 169 5.10 -3.88 13.94
C LEU A 169 4.63 -3.45 15.32
N SER A 170 4.83 -4.30 16.35
CA SER A 170 4.40 -4.02 17.72
C SER A 170 5.39 -3.20 18.53
N THR A 171 6.66 -3.14 18.12
CA THR A 171 7.76 -2.53 18.92
C THR A 171 8.36 -1.28 18.27
N LEU A 172 8.08 -1.02 16.98
CA LEU A 172 8.60 0.14 16.27
C LEU A 172 7.98 1.43 16.82
N ASP A 173 8.82 2.31 17.33
CA ASP A 173 8.41 3.61 17.87
C ASP A 173 8.60 4.76 16.89
N GLY A 174 8.05 5.92 17.24
CA GLY A 174 8.11 7.11 16.39
C GLY A 174 9.51 7.67 16.17
N ALA A 175 10.48 7.41 17.07
CA ALA A 175 11.87 7.84 16.90
C ALA A 175 12.53 6.98 15.80
N ALA A 176 12.43 5.66 15.91
CA ALA A 176 12.95 4.73 14.92
C ALA A 176 12.26 4.91 13.55
N MET A 177 10.97 5.26 13.53
CA MET A 177 10.27 5.61 12.29
C MET A 177 10.89 6.84 11.62
N ARG A 178 11.13 7.92 12.36
CA ARG A 178 11.75 9.14 11.79
C ARG A 178 13.15 8.90 11.25
N ASP A 179 13.94 8.11 11.97
CA ASP A 179 15.33 7.84 11.59
C ASP A 179 15.45 6.93 10.36
N ARG A 180 14.47 6.05 10.13
CA ARG A 180 14.50 5.04 9.07
C ARG A 180 13.58 5.35 7.88
N ALA A 181 12.69 6.35 8.00
CA ALA A 181 11.76 6.68 6.92
C ALA A 181 12.51 7.12 5.66
N PHE A 182 12.20 6.47 4.55
CA PHE A 182 12.70 6.85 3.25
C PHE A 182 11.51 7.19 2.34
N VAL A 183 11.16 8.47 2.34
CA VAL A 183 9.99 9.02 1.66
C VAL A 183 10.44 10.17 0.75
N ARG A 184 9.84 10.26 -0.43
CA ARG A 184 10.03 11.37 -1.37
C ARG A 184 8.69 11.93 -1.81
N GLU A 185 8.49 13.22 -1.62
CA GLU A 185 7.33 13.92 -2.21
C GLU A 185 7.49 13.98 -3.73
N ILE A 186 6.40 13.72 -4.45
CA ILE A 186 6.36 13.77 -5.90
C ILE A 186 5.64 15.05 -6.29
N VAL A 187 6.36 15.95 -6.96
CA VAL A 187 5.80 17.22 -7.42
C VAL A 187 5.13 17.02 -8.78
N ARG A 188 3.95 17.60 -8.96
CA ARG A 188 3.31 17.64 -10.29
C ARG A 188 4.16 18.47 -11.24
N GLY A 189 4.56 17.86 -12.33
CA GLY A 189 5.23 18.55 -13.45
C GLY A 189 4.27 19.42 -14.28
#